data_5b6deb93b184aa7a24148876edd45726
#
_entry.id   5b6deb93b184aa7a24148876edd45726
#
_cell.length_a   1.000
_cell.length_b   1.000
_cell.length_c   1.000
_cell.angle_alpha   90.00
_cell.angle_beta   90.00
_cell.angle_gamma   90.00
#
_symmetry.space_group_name_H-M   'P 1'
#
loop_
_entity.id
_entity.type
_entity.pdbx_description
1 polymer ?
#
loop_
_entity_poly.entity_id
_entity_poly.type
_entity_poly.pdbx_seq_one_letter_code
_entity_poly.pdbx_strand_id
1 'polypeptide(L)'
;MVLARRGVPDAGTLVLTLACIVGAAGGSAVLNTVLDERMDERMPRLSRRVTLLRSAGRGRVAAAGIAAVGAALAVSATRLNLVVCVLLAAAAGGYAVLYTLVWKRRSPYGTVLGAVPGALPVLIGYAAVTPRLGIDGVILFLFLVLWQPPHFWALALRHQEEYRAAGVPVLPVAFGEPYTKVLIFLYAAALPPLSLLLWALGFLSPFFGWSALVLGAGFLAVYYRETVARRRYGRAFAASIVYLVCVMLALLADILLA
;
A
#
# COMPACT_ATOMS: atom_id res chain seq x y z
N MET A 1 -4.67 14.32 -3.91
CA MET A 1 -5.03 15.74 -3.71
C MET A 1 -4.39 16.64 -4.76
N VAL A 2 -3.06 16.73 -4.86
CA VAL A 2 -2.36 17.58 -5.83
C VAL A 2 -2.79 17.30 -7.27
N LEU A 3 -2.84 16.02 -7.68
CA LEU A 3 -3.31 15.60 -8.99
C LEU A 3 -4.76 16.04 -9.27
N ALA A 4 -5.67 15.85 -8.31
CA ALA A 4 -7.08 16.20 -8.46
C ALA A 4 -7.34 17.70 -8.57
N ARG A 5 -6.55 18.52 -7.85
CA ARG A 5 -6.69 19.96 -7.82
C ARG A 5 -5.86 20.69 -8.89
N ARG A 6 -4.91 19.98 -9.52
CA ARG A 6 -3.90 20.60 -10.40
C ARG A 6 -3.11 21.72 -9.72
N GLY A 7 -2.75 21.49 -8.46
CA GLY A 7 -2.03 22.45 -7.64
C GLY A 7 -2.02 22.05 -6.16
N VAL A 8 -1.47 22.93 -5.32
CA VAL A 8 -1.39 22.69 -3.87
C VAL A 8 -2.79 22.81 -3.24
N PRO A 9 -3.25 21.79 -2.50
CA PRO A 9 -4.49 21.89 -1.73
C PRO A 9 -4.32 22.90 -0.57
N ASP A 10 -5.44 23.39 -0.04
CA ASP A 10 -5.38 24.18 1.19
C ASP A 10 -4.81 23.36 2.36
N ALA A 11 -4.05 24.04 3.23
CA ALA A 11 -3.32 23.38 4.31
C ALA A 11 -4.25 22.67 5.30
N GLY A 12 -5.44 23.24 5.56
CA GLY A 12 -6.42 22.65 6.47
C GLY A 12 -6.93 21.32 5.96
N THR A 13 -7.40 21.25 4.70
CA THR A 13 -7.86 20.02 4.06
C THR A 13 -6.73 18.99 3.96
N LEU A 14 -5.51 19.43 3.63
CA LEU A 14 -4.35 18.53 3.53
C LEU A 14 -4.05 17.86 4.88
N VAL A 15 -3.86 18.67 5.93
CA VAL A 15 -3.51 18.18 7.28
C VAL A 15 -4.63 17.27 7.83
N LEU A 16 -5.88 17.69 7.67
CA LEU A 16 -7.03 16.94 8.18
C LEU A 16 -7.17 15.59 7.47
N THR A 17 -7.02 15.56 6.14
CA THR A 17 -7.08 14.32 5.37
C THR A 17 -5.95 13.37 5.76
N LEU A 18 -4.73 13.87 5.87
CA LEU A 18 -3.59 13.07 6.30
C LEU A 18 -3.78 12.53 7.73
N ALA A 19 -4.30 13.36 8.66
CA ALA A 19 -4.60 12.92 10.02
C ALA A 19 -5.64 11.80 10.05
N CYS A 20 -6.72 11.91 9.24
CA CYS A 20 -7.72 10.85 9.11
C CYS A 20 -7.13 9.56 8.53
N ILE A 21 -6.31 9.65 7.47
CA ILE A 21 -5.65 8.49 6.87
C ILE A 21 -4.70 7.82 7.89
N VAL A 22 -3.85 8.60 8.56
CA VAL A 22 -2.89 8.09 9.55
C VAL A 22 -3.62 7.48 10.75
N GLY A 23 -4.68 8.13 11.23
CA GLY A 23 -5.51 7.62 12.33
C GLY A 23 -6.18 6.29 12.00
N ALA A 24 -6.82 6.18 10.83
CA ALA A 24 -7.48 4.96 10.41
C ALA A 24 -6.48 3.84 10.08
N ALA A 25 -5.39 4.14 9.37
CA ALA A 25 -4.36 3.17 9.02
C ALA A 25 -3.62 2.67 10.29
N GLY A 26 -3.23 3.59 11.18
CA GLY A 26 -2.61 3.28 12.47
C GLY A 26 -3.53 2.44 13.36
N GLY A 27 -4.79 2.85 13.52
CA GLY A 27 -5.80 2.09 14.26
C GLY A 27 -6.01 0.69 13.69
N SER A 28 -6.10 0.55 12.37
CA SER A 28 -6.22 -0.75 11.70
C SER A 28 -4.97 -1.62 11.86
N ALA A 29 -3.76 -1.03 11.85
CA ALA A 29 -2.52 -1.75 12.10
C ALA A 29 -2.42 -2.23 13.55
N VAL A 30 -2.90 -1.42 14.51
CA VAL A 30 -3.02 -1.81 15.92
C VAL A 30 -3.98 -2.98 16.07
N LEU A 31 -5.16 -2.94 15.43
CA LEU A 31 -6.11 -4.06 15.41
C LEU A 31 -5.52 -5.31 14.77
N ASN A 32 -4.80 -5.17 13.65
CA ASN A 32 -4.07 -6.28 13.05
C ASN A 32 -3.07 -6.92 14.02
N THR A 33 -2.36 -6.11 14.85
CA THR A 33 -1.46 -6.63 15.88
C THR A 33 -2.18 -7.52 16.90
N VAL A 34 -3.36 -7.09 17.34
CA VAL A 34 -4.18 -7.86 18.29
C VAL A 34 -4.72 -9.15 17.67
N LEU A 35 -5.15 -9.08 16.41
CA LEU A 35 -5.74 -10.21 15.70
C LEU A 35 -4.69 -11.27 15.28
N ASP A 36 -3.48 -10.85 15.00
CA ASP A 36 -2.40 -11.71 14.54
C ASP A 36 -1.48 -12.22 15.65
N GLU A 37 -1.72 -11.89 16.94
CA GLU A 37 -0.85 -12.23 18.08
C GLU A 37 -0.32 -13.67 18.01
N ARG A 38 -1.21 -14.66 17.87
CA ARG A 38 -0.83 -16.10 17.83
C ARG A 38 0.03 -16.47 16.63
N MET A 39 -0.12 -15.76 15.52
CA MET A 39 0.67 -15.96 14.32
C MET A 39 2.04 -15.28 14.47
N ASP A 40 2.06 -14.07 15.01
CA ASP A 40 3.26 -13.28 15.25
C ASP A 40 4.20 -13.93 16.27
N GLU A 41 3.67 -14.69 17.25
CA GLU A 41 4.46 -15.49 18.20
C GLU A 41 5.38 -16.52 17.52
N ARG A 42 4.99 -17.02 16.36
CA ARG A 42 5.77 -18.00 15.59
C ARG A 42 6.81 -17.35 14.67
N MET A 43 6.92 -16.02 14.71
CA MET A 43 7.86 -15.24 13.89
C MET A 43 8.86 -14.51 14.79
N PRO A 44 10.13 -14.95 14.91
CA PRO A 44 11.13 -14.37 15.81
C PRO A 44 11.31 -12.85 15.64
N ARG A 45 11.23 -12.35 14.40
CA ARG A 45 11.31 -10.91 14.10
C ARG A 45 10.18 -10.07 14.70
N LEU A 46 9.06 -10.68 15.08
CA LEU A 46 7.88 -10.01 15.64
C LEU A 46 7.77 -10.19 17.18
N SER A 47 8.71 -10.86 17.83
CA SER A 47 8.71 -11.13 19.28
C SER A 47 8.52 -9.87 20.11
N ARG A 48 9.24 -8.78 19.77
CA ARG A 48 9.10 -7.48 20.46
C ARG A 48 7.68 -6.92 20.34
N ARG A 49 7.03 -7.07 19.19
CA ARG A 49 5.64 -6.62 18.96
C ARG A 49 4.67 -7.36 19.88
N VAL A 50 4.83 -8.69 20.00
CA VAL A 50 4.01 -9.53 20.89
C VAL A 50 4.22 -9.16 22.35
N THR A 51 5.49 -8.97 22.80
CA THR A 51 5.80 -8.56 24.16
C THR A 51 5.15 -7.21 24.51
N LEU A 52 5.25 -6.22 23.62
CA LEU A 52 4.65 -4.90 23.81
C LEU A 52 3.11 -4.99 23.86
N LEU A 53 2.48 -5.81 23.02
CA LEU A 53 1.04 -6.03 23.05
C LEU A 53 0.59 -6.58 24.40
N ARG A 54 1.31 -7.59 24.93
CA ARG A 54 1.00 -8.24 26.20
C ARG A 54 1.19 -7.31 27.39
N SER A 55 2.28 -6.56 27.41
CA SER A 55 2.55 -5.59 28.49
C SER A 55 1.52 -4.45 28.53
N ALA A 56 1.08 -3.96 27.36
CA ALA A 56 0.07 -2.91 27.26
C ALA A 56 -1.37 -3.42 27.57
N GLY A 57 -1.61 -4.72 27.43
CA GLY A 57 -2.90 -5.35 27.59
C GLY A 57 -3.73 -5.35 26.30
N ARG A 58 -4.03 -6.55 25.81
CA ARG A 58 -4.73 -6.79 24.53
C ARG A 58 -6.03 -5.97 24.38
N GLY A 59 -6.87 -5.93 25.43
CA GLY A 59 -8.13 -5.18 25.41
C GLY A 59 -7.95 -3.68 25.27
N ARG A 60 -6.96 -3.11 25.98
CA ARG A 60 -6.63 -1.67 25.88
C ARG A 60 -6.13 -1.31 24.49
N VAL A 61 -5.25 -2.15 23.92
CA VAL A 61 -4.70 -1.95 22.57
C VAL A 61 -5.80 -2.05 21.52
N ALA A 62 -6.71 -3.03 21.64
CA ALA A 62 -7.87 -3.15 20.75
C ALA A 62 -8.79 -1.92 20.84
N ALA A 63 -9.13 -1.49 22.06
CA ALA A 63 -9.96 -0.30 22.28
C ALA A 63 -9.33 0.96 21.68
N ALA A 64 -8.03 1.15 21.84
CA ALA A 64 -7.30 2.26 21.23
C ALA A 64 -7.35 2.22 19.69
N GLY A 65 -7.19 1.04 19.08
CA GLY A 65 -7.31 0.86 17.64
C GLY A 65 -8.71 1.19 17.12
N ILE A 66 -9.76 0.70 17.80
CA ILE A 66 -11.16 1.00 17.46
C ILE A 66 -11.44 2.50 17.62
N ALA A 67 -11.00 3.12 18.72
CA ALA A 67 -11.19 4.53 18.95
C ALA A 67 -10.50 5.39 17.88
N ALA A 68 -9.28 5.04 17.47
CA ALA A 68 -8.56 5.76 16.42
C ALA A 68 -9.28 5.67 15.07
N VAL A 69 -9.75 4.48 14.67
CA VAL A 69 -10.55 4.33 13.44
C VAL A 69 -11.87 5.10 13.56
N GLY A 70 -12.61 4.96 14.66
CA GLY A 70 -13.89 5.64 14.88
C GLY A 70 -13.75 7.16 14.85
N ALA A 71 -12.71 7.72 15.50
CA ALA A 71 -12.42 9.14 15.48
C ALA A 71 -12.10 9.64 14.05
N ALA A 72 -11.27 8.89 13.30
CA ALA A 72 -10.94 9.23 11.92
C ALA A 72 -12.19 9.23 11.01
N LEU A 73 -13.09 8.26 11.17
CA LEU A 73 -14.37 8.22 10.44
C LEU A 73 -15.29 9.38 10.82
N ALA A 74 -15.46 9.65 12.12
CA ALA A 74 -16.29 10.76 12.59
C ALA A 74 -15.79 12.12 12.10
N VAL A 75 -14.47 12.35 12.18
CA VAL A 75 -13.86 13.59 11.68
C VAL A 75 -14.00 13.68 10.17
N SER A 76 -13.76 12.61 9.42
CA SER A 76 -13.89 12.65 7.96
C SER A 76 -15.33 12.92 7.50
N ALA A 77 -16.32 12.33 8.18
CA ALA A 77 -17.74 12.54 7.88
C ALA A 77 -18.21 13.98 8.15
N THR A 78 -17.69 14.61 9.24
CA THR A 78 -18.15 15.94 9.68
C THR A 78 -17.35 17.10 9.11
N ARG A 79 -16.08 16.88 8.76
CA ARG A 79 -15.13 17.96 8.38
C ARG A 79 -14.63 17.84 6.92
N LEU A 80 -14.77 16.69 6.29
CA LEU A 80 -14.42 16.50 4.88
C LEU A 80 -15.68 16.24 4.06
N ASN A 81 -15.92 14.98 3.65
CA ASN A 81 -17.13 14.60 2.93
C ASN A 81 -17.43 13.10 3.08
N LEU A 82 -18.66 12.72 2.69
CA LEU A 82 -19.13 11.34 2.82
C LEU A 82 -18.31 10.35 1.98
N VAL A 83 -17.82 10.76 0.79
CA VAL A 83 -17.01 9.88 -0.08
C VAL A 83 -15.70 9.52 0.62
N VAL A 84 -15.03 10.49 1.24
CA VAL A 84 -13.81 10.26 2.05
C VAL A 84 -14.11 9.30 3.19
N CYS A 85 -15.22 9.52 3.92
CA CYS A 85 -15.61 8.64 5.04
C CYS A 85 -15.84 7.19 4.58
N VAL A 86 -16.58 6.99 3.50
CA VAL A 86 -16.86 5.64 2.95
C VAL A 86 -15.58 4.96 2.48
N LEU A 87 -14.70 5.66 1.76
CA LEU A 87 -13.41 5.12 1.32
C LEU A 87 -12.50 4.77 2.51
N LEU A 88 -12.50 5.60 3.54
CA LEU A 88 -11.73 5.37 4.77
C LEU A 88 -12.25 4.15 5.53
N ALA A 89 -13.59 4.00 5.65
CA ALA A 89 -14.22 2.84 6.25
C ALA A 89 -13.91 1.55 5.45
N ALA A 90 -13.97 1.63 4.11
CA ALA A 90 -13.60 0.52 3.23
C ALA A 90 -12.12 0.13 3.37
N ALA A 91 -11.21 1.11 3.49
CA ALA A 91 -9.79 0.86 3.73
C ALA A 91 -9.56 0.17 5.08
N ALA A 92 -10.11 0.72 6.16
CA ALA A 92 -9.94 0.20 7.51
C ALA A 92 -10.58 -1.20 7.66
N GLY A 93 -11.82 -1.38 7.23
CA GLY A 93 -12.54 -2.65 7.27
C GLY A 93 -11.91 -3.70 6.34
N GLY A 94 -11.56 -3.30 5.13
CA GLY A 94 -10.86 -4.16 4.16
C GLY A 94 -9.53 -4.69 4.69
N TYR A 95 -8.75 -3.85 5.35
CA TYR A 95 -7.48 -4.26 5.94
C TYR A 95 -7.65 -5.02 7.26
N ALA A 96 -8.37 -4.47 8.24
CA ALA A 96 -8.45 -5.08 9.57
C ALA A 96 -9.30 -6.37 9.58
N VAL A 97 -10.36 -6.45 8.76
CA VAL A 97 -11.28 -7.59 8.75
C VAL A 97 -10.96 -8.52 7.59
N LEU A 98 -11.17 -8.07 6.34
CA LEU A 98 -11.08 -8.95 5.18
C LEU A 98 -9.66 -9.48 4.97
N TYR A 99 -8.66 -8.59 4.95
CA TYR A 99 -7.27 -9.03 4.77
C TYR A 99 -6.78 -9.84 5.97
N THR A 100 -6.87 -9.30 7.20
CA THR A 100 -6.27 -9.92 8.38
C THR A 100 -6.92 -11.22 8.77
N LEU A 101 -8.25 -11.31 8.77
CA LEU A 101 -8.97 -12.50 9.25
C LEU A 101 -9.21 -13.55 8.17
N VAL A 102 -9.34 -13.11 6.90
CA VAL A 102 -9.74 -14.02 5.82
C VAL A 102 -8.59 -14.26 4.84
N TRP A 103 -8.19 -13.24 4.08
CA TRP A 103 -7.32 -13.43 2.93
C TRP A 103 -5.90 -13.84 3.31
N LYS A 104 -5.30 -13.16 4.28
CA LYS A 104 -3.94 -13.48 4.77
C LYS A 104 -3.80 -14.91 5.28
N ARG A 105 -4.88 -15.47 5.83
CA ARG A 105 -4.88 -16.79 6.48
C ARG A 105 -5.27 -17.93 5.55
N ARG A 106 -5.98 -17.64 4.46
CA ARG A 106 -6.60 -18.65 3.60
C ARG A 106 -6.13 -18.63 2.15
N SER A 107 -5.51 -17.56 1.69
CA SER A 107 -5.18 -17.40 0.28
C SER A 107 -3.72 -17.02 0.05
N PRO A 108 -3.00 -17.74 -0.82
CA PRO A 108 -1.67 -17.34 -1.29
C PRO A 108 -1.68 -15.97 -2.00
N TYR A 109 -2.83 -15.59 -2.57
CA TYR A 109 -3.06 -14.31 -3.21
C TYR A 109 -3.59 -13.24 -2.25
N GLY A 110 -3.54 -13.49 -0.93
CA GLY A 110 -3.97 -12.52 0.09
C GLY A 110 -3.33 -11.14 -0.09
N THR A 111 -2.07 -11.09 -0.54
CA THR A 111 -1.37 -9.83 -0.83
C THR A 111 -2.04 -9.03 -1.97
N VAL A 112 -2.51 -9.69 -3.03
CA VAL A 112 -3.21 -9.04 -4.16
C VAL A 112 -4.55 -8.46 -3.69
N LEU A 113 -5.31 -9.26 -2.94
CA LEU A 113 -6.60 -8.84 -2.40
C LEU A 113 -6.44 -7.70 -1.37
N GLY A 114 -5.40 -7.80 -0.53
CA GLY A 114 -5.05 -6.76 0.45
C GLY A 114 -4.48 -5.48 -0.16
N ALA A 115 -4.01 -5.52 -1.41
CA ALA A 115 -3.52 -4.34 -2.10
C ALA A 115 -4.63 -3.31 -2.39
N VAL A 116 -5.88 -3.77 -2.55
CA VAL A 116 -7.03 -2.88 -2.79
C VAL A 116 -7.24 -1.92 -1.60
N PRO A 117 -7.49 -2.37 -0.35
CA PRO A 117 -7.59 -1.46 0.78
C PRO A 117 -6.31 -0.67 1.04
N GLY A 118 -5.13 -1.24 0.76
CA GLY A 118 -3.83 -0.57 0.89
C GLY A 118 -3.61 0.60 -0.08
N ALA A 119 -4.27 0.61 -1.23
CA ALA A 119 -4.18 1.67 -2.23
C ALA A 119 -5.27 2.77 -2.07
N LEU A 120 -6.33 2.52 -1.29
CA LEU A 120 -7.43 3.49 -1.08
C LEU A 120 -6.99 4.87 -0.59
N PRO A 121 -5.89 5.04 0.17
CA PRO A 121 -5.40 6.38 0.54
C PRO A 121 -5.23 7.34 -0.65
N VAL A 122 -4.94 6.85 -1.85
CA VAL A 122 -4.87 7.67 -3.07
C VAL A 122 -6.24 8.26 -3.40
N LEU A 123 -7.28 7.41 -3.43
CA LEU A 123 -8.64 7.85 -3.72
C LEU A 123 -9.23 8.71 -2.60
N ILE A 124 -8.87 8.42 -1.33
CA ILE A 124 -9.24 9.25 -0.17
C ILE A 124 -8.68 10.65 -0.34
N GLY A 125 -7.37 10.77 -0.63
CA GLY A 125 -6.75 12.06 -0.88
C GLY A 125 -7.33 12.76 -2.12
N TYR A 126 -7.70 12.03 -3.16
CA TYR A 126 -8.36 12.58 -4.34
C TYR A 126 -9.75 13.14 -3.97
N ALA A 127 -10.58 12.34 -3.30
CA ALA A 127 -11.95 12.69 -2.90
C ALA A 127 -12.02 13.82 -1.85
N ALA A 128 -10.95 14.08 -1.11
CA ALA A 128 -10.91 15.16 -0.13
C ALA A 128 -10.96 16.55 -0.77
N VAL A 129 -10.51 16.69 -2.01
CA VAL A 129 -10.50 17.99 -2.72
C VAL A 129 -11.49 18.05 -3.88
N THR A 130 -12.07 16.90 -4.28
CA THR A 130 -13.13 16.83 -5.27
C THR A 130 -14.06 15.67 -4.97
N PRO A 131 -15.39 15.85 -4.98
CA PRO A 131 -16.33 14.76 -4.67
C PRO A 131 -16.45 13.71 -5.79
N ARG A 132 -15.73 13.89 -6.88
CA ARG A 132 -15.75 12.99 -8.05
C ARG A 132 -14.38 12.35 -8.22
N LEU A 133 -14.36 11.05 -8.44
CA LEU A 133 -13.13 10.31 -8.75
C LEU A 133 -12.85 10.41 -10.25
N GLY A 134 -11.77 11.07 -10.63
CA GLY A 134 -11.29 11.15 -12.01
C GLY A 134 -10.56 9.88 -12.45
N ILE A 135 -10.45 9.67 -13.76
CA ILE A 135 -9.71 8.54 -14.36
C ILE A 135 -8.23 8.58 -13.95
N ASP A 136 -7.64 9.76 -13.85
CA ASP A 136 -6.28 9.99 -13.37
C ASP A 136 -6.06 9.47 -11.94
N GLY A 137 -7.01 9.73 -11.04
CA GLY A 137 -7.00 9.18 -9.68
C GLY A 137 -7.15 7.66 -9.66
N VAL A 138 -7.99 7.10 -10.54
CA VAL A 138 -8.17 5.65 -10.68
C VAL A 138 -6.90 4.99 -11.24
N ILE A 139 -6.23 5.59 -12.23
CA ILE A 139 -4.94 5.09 -12.75
C ILE A 139 -3.90 5.05 -11.64
N LEU A 140 -3.79 6.12 -10.83
CA LEU A 140 -2.84 6.17 -9.73
C LEU A 140 -3.18 5.15 -8.63
N PHE A 141 -4.45 4.93 -8.34
CA PHE A 141 -4.93 3.88 -7.45
C PHE A 141 -4.53 2.49 -7.96
N LEU A 142 -4.79 2.18 -9.24
CA LEU A 142 -4.42 0.91 -9.85
C LEU A 142 -2.89 0.72 -9.89
N PHE A 143 -2.12 1.79 -10.11
CA PHE A 143 -0.68 1.74 -10.00
C PHE A 143 -0.23 1.27 -8.61
N LEU A 144 -0.82 1.79 -7.53
CA LEU A 144 -0.51 1.31 -6.17
C LEU A 144 -1.04 -0.09 -5.90
N VAL A 145 -2.20 -0.48 -6.43
CA VAL A 145 -2.70 -1.86 -6.32
C VAL A 145 -1.72 -2.83 -6.95
N LEU A 146 -1.19 -2.54 -8.14
CA LEU A 146 -0.22 -3.39 -8.84
C LEU A 146 1.19 -3.32 -8.24
N TRP A 147 1.56 -2.21 -7.60
CA TRP A 147 2.88 -2.05 -6.98
C TRP A 147 3.03 -2.89 -5.70
N GLN A 148 1.98 -3.06 -4.92
CA GLN A 148 2.05 -3.74 -3.64
C GLN A 148 2.42 -5.24 -3.74
N PRO A 149 1.83 -6.07 -4.63
CA PRO A 149 2.15 -7.49 -4.70
C PRO A 149 3.63 -7.79 -4.92
N PRO A 150 4.33 -7.27 -5.95
CA PRO A 150 5.75 -7.56 -6.14
C PRO A 150 6.60 -7.06 -4.98
N HIS A 151 6.25 -5.92 -4.36
CA HIS A 151 6.90 -5.40 -3.17
C HIS A 151 6.82 -6.37 -2.00
N PHE A 152 5.61 -6.82 -1.64
CA PHE A 152 5.41 -7.74 -0.53
C PHE A 152 5.88 -9.18 -0.81
N TRP A 153 5.81 -9.65 -2.06
CA TRP A 153 6.34 -10.98 -2.40
C TRP A 153 7.87 -11.03 -2.33
N ALA A 154 8.56 -9.94 -2.64
CA ALA A 154 10.01 -9.84 -2.39
C ALA A 154 10.32 -9.99 -0.89
N LEU A 155 9.52 -9.36 -0.02
CA LEU A 155 9.64 -9.53 1.43
C LEU A 155 9.27 -10.96 1.88
N ALA A 156 8.23 -11.56 1.27
CA ALA A 156 7.81 -12.91 1.57
C ALA A 156 8.88 -13.95 1.18
N LEU A 157 9.56 -13.77 0.04
CA LEU A 157 10.72 -14.59 -0.35
C LEU A 157 11.87 -14.46 0.64
N ARG A 158 12.13 -13.25 1.14
CA ARG A 158 13.19 -13.03 2.15
C ARG A 158 12.92 -13.75 3.47
N HIS A 159 11.66 -13.87 3.88
CA HIS A 159 11.24 -14.45 5.15
C HIS A 159 10.40 -15.73 4.98
N GLN A 160 10.62 -16.48 3.90
CA GLN A 160 9.80 -17.63 3.52
C GLN A 160 9.68 -18.67 4.63
N GLU A 161 10.78 -18.99 5.32
CA GLU A 161 10.80 -19.98 6.39
C GLU A 161 9.97 -19.56 7.62
N GLU A 162 10.02 -18.26 7.99
CA GLU A 162 9.19 -17.73 9.08
C GLU A 162 7.69 -17.82 8.74
N TYR A 163 7.31 -17.48 7.50
CA TYR A 163 5.92 -17.63 7.05
C TYR A 163 5.47 -19.09 7.02
N ARG A 164 6.34 -20.00 6.63
CA ARG A 164 6.08 -21.45 6.66
C ARG A 164 5.87 -21.94 8.09
N ALA A 165 6.75 -21.58 9.01
CA ALA A 165 6.65 -21.92 10.43
C ALA A 165 5.39 -21.34 11.09
N ALA A 166 4.95 -20.16 10.67
CA ALA A 166 3.73 -19.53 11.17
C ALA A 166 2.44 -20.09 10.53
N GLY A 167 2.54 -20.95 9.52
CA GLY A 167 1.40 -21.52 8.78
C GLY A 167 0.69 -20.49 7.89
N VAL A 168 1.39 -19.43 7.45
CA VAL A 168 0.82 -18.42 6.57
C VAL A 168 1.06 -18.80 5.12
N PRO A 169 0.02 -19.00 4.31
CA PRO A 169 0.14 -19.50 2.95
C PRO A 169 0.51 -18.38 1.95
N VAL A 170 1.58 -17.61 2.25
CA VAL A 170 2.07 -16.63 1.27
C VAL A 170 2.54 -17.32 -0.01
N LEU A 171 2.52 -16.60 -1.12
CA LEU A 171 2.80 -17.13 -2.45
C LEU A 171 4.05 -18.05 -2.52
N PRO A 172 5.23 -17.64 -2.00
CA PRO A 172 6.42 -18.49 -2.04
C PRO A 172 6.31 -19.76 -1.16
N VAL A 173 5.48 -19.74 -0.13
CA VAL A 173 5.22 -20.94 0.70
C VAL A 173 4.33 -21.93 -0.02
N ALA A 174 3.28 -21.43 -0.72
CA ALA A 174 2.28 -22.26 -1.39
C ALA A 174 2.77 -22.80 -2.75
N PHE A 175 3.44 -21.96 -3.56
CA PHE A 175 3.79 -22.30 -4.95
C PHE A 175 5.30 -22.30 -5.23
N GLY A 176 6.11 -21.98 -4.23
CA GLY A 176 7.56 -21.94 -4.36
C GLY A 176 8.11 -20.66 -4.99
N GLU A 177 9.44 -20.55 -4.94
CA GLU A 177 10.20 -19.39 -5.40
C GLU A 177 10.08 -19.14 -6.92
N PRO A 178 10.17 -20.16 -7.82
CA PRO A 178 10.12 -19.94 -9.26
C PRO A 178 8.82 -19.27 -9.71
N TYR A 179 7.68 -19.80 -9.27
CA TYR A 179 6.37 -19.25 -9.58
C TYR A 179 6.20 -17.82 -9.04
N THR A 180 6.65 -17.60 -7.80
CA THR A 180 6.59 -16.27 -7.17
C THR A 180 7.40 -15.23 -7.97
N LYS A 181 8.59 -15.59 -8.48
CA LYS A 181 9.41 -14.72 -9.31
C LYS A 181 8.74 -14.34 -10.63
N VAL A 182 8.05 -15.27 -11.26
CA VAL A 182 7.29 -14.98 -12.50
C VAL A 182 6.22 -13.93 -12.22
N LEU A 183 5.42 -14.12 -11.18
CA LEU A 183 4.37 -13.15 -10.82
C LEU A 183 4.95 -11.80 -10.38
N ILE A 184 6.03 -11.80 -9.58
CA ILE A 184 6.76 -10.58 -9.23
C ILE A 184 7.11 -9.79 -10.48
N PHE A 185 7.69 -10.46 -11.49
CA PHE A 185 8.11 -9.78 -12.72
C PHE A 185 6.93 -9.30 -13.55
N LEU A 186 5.87 -10.09 -13.70
CA LEU A 186 4.67 -9.69 -14.45
C LEU A 186 4.00 -8.45 -13.85
N TYR A 187 3.84 -8.42 -12.52
CA TYR A 187 3.27 -7.25 -11.84
C TYR A 187 4.20 -6.02 -11.92
N ALA A 188 5.52 -6.22 -11.75
CA ALA A 188 6.49 -5.14 -11.87
C ALA A 188 6.51 -4.57 -13.30
N ALA A 189 6.44 -5.43 -14.33
CA ALA A 189 6.43 -5.02 -15.74
C ALA A 189 5.16 -4.26 -16.14
N ALA A 190 4.05 -4.44 -15.41
CA ALA A 190 2.82 -3.70 -15.65
C ALA A 190 2.86 -2.24 -15.13
N LEU A 191 3.80 -1.91 -14.22
CA LEU A 191 3.86 -0.57 -13.60
C LEU A 191 4.28 0.55 -14.57
N PRO A 192 5.35 0.40 -15.38
CA PRO A 192 5.73 1.46 -16.32
C PRO A 192 4.63 1.81 -17.33
N PRO A 193 4.00 0.87 -18.06
CA PRO A 193 2.95 1.22 -18.99
C PRO A 193 1.74 1.85 -18.30
N LEU A 194 1.38 1.41 -17.08
CA LEU A 194 0.28 2.00 -16.33
C LEU A 194 0.59 3.45 -15.91
N SER A 195 1.82 3.75 -15.46
CA SER A 195 2.21 5.12 -15.13
C SER A 195 2.22 6.03 -16.38
N LEU A 196 2.64 5.51 -17.54
CA LEU A 196 2.64 6.25 -18.81
C LEU A 196 1.23 6.64 -19.28
N LEU A 197 0.17 5.93 -18.84
CA LEU A 197 -1.22 6.31 -19.17
C LEU A 197 -1.57 7.71 -18.66
N LEU A 198 -0.97 8.16 -17.54
CA LEU A 198 -1.21 9.53 -17.03
C LEU A 198 -0.74 10.60 -18.03
N TRP A 199 0.35 10.35 -18.73
CA TRP A 199 0.83 11.21 -19.81
C TRP A 199 0.05 10.98 -21.11
N ALA A 200 -0.12 9.73 -21.55
CA ALA A 200 -0.75 9.39 -22.81
C ALA A 200 -2.21 9.88 -22.92
N LEU A 201 -2.93 9.96 -21.78
CA LEU A 201 -4.29 10.50 -21.71
C LEU A 201 -4.33 12.03 -21.45
N GLY A 202 -3.18 12.71 -21.46
CA GLY A 202 -3.08 14.15 -21.33
C GLY A 202 -3.28 14.67 -19.89
N PHE A 203 -3.18 13.82 -18.88
CA PHE A 203 -3.30 14.24 -17.48
C PHE A 203 -2.00 14.87 -16.95
N LEU A 204 -0.85 14.47 -17.48
CA LEU A 204 0.49 14.98 -17.10
C LEU A 204 1.28 15.35 -18.35
N SER A 205 2.33 16.16 -18.19
CA SER A 205 3.14 16.68 -19.28
C SER A 205 4.13 15.63 -19.83
N PRO A 206 4.81 15.92 -20.98
CA PRO A 206 5.90 15.10 -21.48
C PRO A 206 7.05 14.91 -20.48
N PHE A 207 7.27 15.86 -19.55
CA PHE A 207 8.26 15.70 -18.49
C PHE A 207 7.99 14.48 -17.62
N PHE A 208 6.73 14.31 -17.17
CA PHE A 208 6.36 13.10 -16.44
C PHE A 208 6.47 11.84 -17.32
N GLY A 209 6.05 11.91 -18.57
CA GLY A 209 6.12 10.78 -19.50
C GLY A 209 7.55 10.23 -19.66
N TRP A 210 8.52 11.10 -19.93
CA TRP A 210 9.93 10.70 -20.02
C TRP A 210 10.50 10.22 -18.68
N SER A 211 10.14 10.89 -17.58
CA SER A 211 10.54 10.47 -16.24
C SER A 211 10.03 9.07 -15.90
N ALA A 212 8.75 8.80 -16.17
CA ALA A 212 8.13 7.49 -15.92
C ALA A 212 8.77 6.38 -16.77
N LEU A 213 9.13 6.68 -18.04
CA LEU A 213 9.81 5.73 -18.93
C LEU A 213 11.20 5.38 -18.40
N VAL A 214 12.02 6.37 -18.06
CA VAL A 214 13.39 6.17 -17.56
C VAL A 214 13.38 5.46 -16.20
N LEU A 215 12.54 5.92 -15.28
CA LEU A 215 12.39 5.30 -13.94
C LEU A 215 11.86 3.87 -14.05
N GLY A 216 10.89 3.62 -14.94
CA GLY A 216 10.34 2.31 -15.18
C GLY A 216 11.36 1.33 -15.74
N ALA A 217 12.10 1.72 -16.77
CA ALA A 217 13.16 0.89 -17.35
C ALA A 217 14.27 0.59 -16.33
N GLY A 218 14.74 1.60 -15.60
CA GLY A 218 15.72 1.45 -14.52
C GLY A 218 15.25 0.53 -13.42
N PHE A 219 13.99 0.70 -12.98
CA PHE A 219 13.36 -0.17 -11.97
C PHE A 219 13.33 -1.62 -12.44
N LEU A 220 12.84 -1.91 -13.64
CA LEU A 220 12.76 -3.27 -14.15
C LEU A 220 14.13 -3.94 -14.25
N ALA A 221 15.15 -3.21 -14.73
CA ALA A 221 16.51 -3.72 -14.81
C ALA A 221 17.09 -4.07 -13.44
N VAL A 222 16.97 -3.15 -12.46
CA VAL A 222 17.42 -3.37 -11.07
C VAL A 222 16.63 -4.49 -10.42
N TYR A 223 15.32 -4.47 -10.57
CA TYR A 223 14.42 -5.42 -9.91
C TYR A 223 14.63 -6.84 -10.42
N TYR A 224 14.76 -7.02 -11.75
CA TYR A 224 15.13 -8.29 -12.35
C TYR A 224 16.49 -8.79 -11.85
N ARG A 225 17.51 -7.93 -11.87
CA ARG A 225 18.85 -8.27 -11.39
C ARG A 225 18.84 -8.73 -9.92
N GLU A 226 18.16 -8.00 -9.04
CA GLU A 226 18.18 -8.32 -7.60
C GLU A 226 17.26 -9.51 -7.26
N THR A 227 16.14 -9.70 -7.96
CA THR A 227 15.17 -10.77 -7.70
C THR A 227 15.57 -12.08 -8.37
N VAL A 228 15.87 -12.04 -9.68
CA VAL A 228 16.08 -13.25 -10.47
C VAL A 228 17.55 -13.68 -10.48
N ALA A 229 18.46 -12.74 -10.86
CA ALA A 229 19.86 -13.09 -11.07
C ALA A 229 20.63 -13.24 -9.73
N ARG A 230 20.38 -12.37 -8.74
CA ARG A 230 21.16 -12.30 -7.49
C ARG A 230 20.46 -12.84 -6.27
N ARG A 231 19.15 -13.08 -6.32
CA ARG A 231 18.33 -13.54 -5.19
C ARG A 231 18.45 -12.64 -3.94
N ARG A 232 18.66 -11.34 -4.14
CA ARG A 232 18.81 -10.36 -3.05
C ARG A 232 17.47 -9.68 -2.76
N TYR A 233 16.52 -10.42 -2.22
CA TYR A 233 15.12 -9.99 -2.05
C TYR A 233 14.97 -8.74 -1.20
N GLY A 234 15.84 -8.52 -0.20
CA GLY A 234 15.83 -7.27 0.58
C GLY A 234 16.20 -6.04 -0.26
N ARG A 235 17.09 -6.18 -1.25
CA ARG A 235 17.41 -5.09 -2.19
C ARG A 235 16.30 -4.87 -3.21
N ALA A 236 15.67 -5.94 -3.70
CA ALA A 236 14.50 -5.85 -4.55
C ALA A 236 13.35 -5.11 -3.83
N PHE A 237 13.08 -5.44 -2.57
CA PHE A 237 12.13 -4.73 -1.71
C PHE A 237 12.46 -3.24 -1.61
N ALA A 238 13.72 -2.88 -1.32
CA ALA A 238 14.13 -1.47 -1.25
C ALA A 238 14.02 -0.75 -2.61
N ALA A 239 14.41 -1.41 -3.71
CA ALA A 239 14.31 -0.85 -5.06
C ALA A 239 12.87 -0.50 -5.44
N SER A 240 11.89 -1.30 -5.03
CA SER A 240 10.47 -1.01 -5.29
C SER A 240 9.98 0.23 -4.53
N ILE A 241 10.49 0.49 -3.32
CA ILE A 241 10.19 1.71 -2.54
C ILE A 241 10.79 2.92 -3.24
N VAL A 242 12.08 2.84 -3.63
CA VAL A 242 12.77 3.93 -4.33
C VAL A 242 12.03 4.28 -5.63
N TYR A 243 11.63 3.27 -6.40
CA TYR A 243 10.86 3.48 -7.62
C TYR A 243 9.54 4.23 -7.35
N LEU A 244 8.76 3.77 -6.36
CA LEU A 244 7.51 4.43 -5.98
C LEU A 244 7.74 5.90 -5.61
N VAL A 245 8.72 6.17 -4.74
CA VAL A 245 9.04 7.53 -4.30
C VAL A 245 9.44 8.41 -5.49
N CYS A 246 10.32 7.91 -6.38
CA CYS A 246 10.76 8.67 -7.55
C CYS A 246 9.59 8.99 -8.51
N VAL A 247 8.70 8.02 -8.77
CA VAL A 247 7.51 8.26 -9.61
C VAL A 247 6.58 9.29 -8.97
N MET A 248 6.35 9.21 -7.65
CA MET A 248 5.53 10.19 -6.94
C MET A 248 6.15 11.59 -6.95
N LEU A 249 7.48 11.71 -6.78
CA LEU A 249 8.19 12.98 -6.87
C LEU A 249 8.14 13.57 -8.29
N ALA A 250 8.29 12.73 -9.33
CA ALA A 250 8.15 13.17 -10.72
C ALA A 250 6.74 13.69 -11.00
N LEU A 251 5.69 12.99 -10.49
CA LEU A 251 4.30 13.44 -10.61
C LEU A 251 4.08 14.79 -9.90
N LEU A 252 4.60 14.94 -8.68
CA LEU A 252 4.49 16.20 -7.95
C LEU A 252 5.22 17.33 -8.65
N ALA A 253 6.43 17.08 -9.15
CA ALA A 253 7.21 18.06 -9.88
C ALA A 253 6.48 18.51 -11.16
N ASP A 254 5.92 17.57 -11.92
CA ASP A 254 5.16 17.89 -13.14
C ASP A 254 3.99 18.84 -12.87
N ILE A 255 3.23 18.61 -11.80
CA ILE A 255 2.04 19.42 -11.48
C ILE A 255 2.41 20.77 -10.87
N LEU A 256 3.51 20.84 -10.10
CA LEU A 256 3.88 22.06 -9.37
C LEU A 256 4.75 23.02 -10.20
N LEU A 257 5.39 22.49 -11.26
CA LEU A 257 6.25 23.28 -12.17
C LEU A 257 5.55 23.63 -13.49
N ALA A 258 4.40 22.99 -13.80
CA ALA A 258 3.57 23.32 -14.97
C ALA A 258 2.64 24.49 -14.68
#